data_760ec4d44eb22dd9248443e7b556b7dc
#
_entry.id   760ec4d44eb22dd9248443e7b556b7dc
#
_cell.length_a   1.000
_cell.length_b   1.000
_cell.length_c   1.000
_cell.angle_alpha   90.00
_cell.angle_beta   90.00
_cell.angle_gamma   90.00
#
_symmetry.space_group_name_H-M   'P 1'
#
loop_
_entity.id
_entity.type
_entity.pdbx_description
1 polymer ?
#
loop_
_entity_poly.entity_id
_entity_poly.type
_entity_poly.pdbx_seq_one_letter_code
_entity_poly.pdbx_strand_id
1 'polypeptide(L)'
;LVFLALFIVAFTIRFPFFFRDYIDKDESTFILMGQAWADGYLPYLTLWDLKPPLTFGYFGLMITVFGKSLWWIRMGGVFIVSATSFMVYAFLRNNNNSEKKAFILALLSLYFSSLFGSVQGVMSEHISMFFYMGGLVVWGYAYKELTHKKWVLWGLGGFFFGLSAMSKLNLAYPILLCAAYISLKFLLAKGIKNTLILSFSSGLGVLIGIGVTAVPYLRENAFQEWWKAVFLAPRAYAVFHWNTAFLLLPIVGVLTFLLVKSLQKPQNKKSDKTNYPLVLLSTIGMLGSFIMAGKVNGHYLLQCYPLIFILCAWLGFERYLSSKKAIGLFVIFCVLLPFESYKEYGAIYKNKQVHGTYYNGEGIEIPAYLKKKQRPLDNILFLEYHIGYWILDKRPPTMAVTHPSNLFRNHLFPYYNKRKTAQEELSYILDSLKPAVIVIDHKNSIFKGRGVLETQFTKKMSQRYTKDTLIGKAQLYQILPFSK
;
A
#
# COMPACT_ATOMS: atom_id res chain seq x y z
N LEU A 1 -16.10 16.00 -15.56
CA LEU A 1 -16.58 16.68 -14.36
C LEU A 1 -16.48 15.80 -13.11
N VAL A 2 -16.99 14.55 -13.13
CA VAL A 2 -16.97 13.62 -11.98
C VAL A 2 -15.56 13.34 -11.45
N PHE A 3 -14.60 13.03 -12.36
CA PHE A 3 -13.21 12.82 -11.96
C PHE A 3 -12.62 14.07 -11.25
N LEU A 4 -12.88 15.25 -11.79
CA LEU A 4 -12.39 16.50 -11.20
C LEU A 4 -13.00 16.73 -9.80
N ALA A 5 -14.29 16.45 -9.63
CA ALA A 5 -14.94 16.55 -8.31
C ALA A 5 -14.30 15.58 -7.29
N LEU A 6 -14.09 14.33 -7.67
CA LEU A 6 -13.41 13.35 -6.83
C LEU A 6 -11.96 13.77 -6.53
N PHE A 7 -11.24 14.32 -7.50
CA PHE A 7 -9.89 14.81 -7.32
C PHE A 7 -9.81 15.98 -6.32
N ILE A 8 -10.71 16.96 -6.44
CA ILE A 8 -10.79 18.10 -5.51
C ILE A 8 -11.06 17.61 -4.09
N VAL A 9 -12.01 16.69 -3.91
CA VAL A 9 -12.30 16.13 -2.57
C VAL A 9 -11.09 15.37 -2.03
N ALA A 10 -10.48 14.48 -2.82
CA ALA A 10 -9.28 13.75 -2.40
C ALA A 10 -8.14 14.69 -2.03
N PHE A 11 -7.90 15.70 -2.85
CA PHE A 11 -6.89 16.72 -2.57
C PHE A 11 -7.17 17.43 -1.24
N THR A 12 -8.38 17.94 -1.05
CA THR A 12 -8.75 18.69 0.17
C THR A 12 -8.53 17.85 1.43
N ILE A 13 -8.93 16.58 1.44
CA ILE A 13 -8.80 15.74 2.65
C ILE A 13 -7.39 15.19 2.88
N ARG A 14 -6.57 15.06 1.84
CA ARG A 14 -5.21 14.52 1.93
C ARG A 14 -4.12 15.58 2.02
N PHE A 15 -4.39 16.79 1.57
CA PHE A 15 -3.40 17.88 1.50
C PHE A 15 -2.67 18.17 2.82
N PRO A 16 -3.32 18.23 3.99
CA PRO A 16 -2.61 18.55 5.23
C PRO A 16 -1.55 17.51 5.59
N PHE A 17 -1.74 16.26 5.20
CA PHE A 17 -0.77 15.18 5.43
C PHE A 17 0.46 15.26 4.51
N PHE A 18 0.48 16.15 3.49
CA PHE A 18 1.66 16.34 2.64
C PHE A 18 2.86 16.84 3.41
N PHE A 19 2.62 17.50 4.54
CA PHE A 19 3.62 18.14 5.37
C PHE A 19 4.05 17.28 6.58
N ARG A 20 3.40 16.14 6.80
CA ARG A 20 3.81 15.20 7.83
C ARG A 20 4.99 14.36 7.34
N ASP A 21 6.02 14.22 8.16
CA ASP A 21 7.23 13.47 7.84
C ASP A 21 6.99 11.96 7.71
N TYR A 22 6.29 11.42 8.68
CA TYR A 22 6.23 10.00 8.94
C TYR A 22 4.78 9.56 9.15
N ILE A 23 4.14 9.11 8.08
CA ILE A 23 2.77 8.58 8.15
C ILE A 23 2.79 7.09 8.49
N ASP A 24 3.65 6.34 7.80
CA ASP A 24 3.83 4.91 7.99
C ASP A 24 5.26 4.46 7.68
N LYS A 25 5.70 3.38 8.33
CA LYS A 25 7.01 2.74 8.09
C LYS A 25 7.14 2.27 6.65
N ASP A 26 6.06 1.71 6.10
CA ASP A 26 6.03 1.22 4.73
C ASP A 26 6.24 2.36 3.73
N GLU A 27 5.53 3.51 3.84
CA GLU A 27 5.71 4.67 2.94
C GLU A 27 7.15 5.17 2.95
N SER A 28 7.75 5.31 4.14
CA SER A 28 9.13 5.76 4.29
C SER A 28 10.11 4.78 3.62
N THR A 29 9.88 3.48 3.78
CA THR A 29 10.67 2.44 3.10
C THR A 29 10.53 2.53 1.58
N PHE A 30 9.31 2.72 1.09
CA PHE A 30 9.07 2.83 -0.35
C PHE A 30 9.73 4.07 -0.96
N ILE A 31 9.77 5.18 -0.23
CA ILE A 31 10.48 6.39 -0.64
C ILE A 31 11.99 6.12 -0.75
N LEU A 32 12.59 5.43 0.24
CA LEU A 32 14.01 5.07 0.20
C LEU A 32 14.34 4.14 -0.97
N MET A 33 13.53 3.11 -1.18
CA MET A 33 13.68 2.17 -2.30
C MET A 33 13.49 2.86 -3.64
N GLY A 34 12.51 3.77 -3.75
CA GLY A 34 12.25 4.58 -4.93
C GLY A 34 13.39 5.56 -5.23
N GLN A 35 13.95 6.21 -4.21
CA GLN A 35 15.13 7.07 -4.37
C GLN A 35 16.32 6.28 -4.88
N ALA A 36 16.61 5.11 -4.28
CA ALA A 36 17.71 4.26 -4.77
C ALA A 36 17.50 3.87 -6.24
N TRP A 37 16.26 3.59 -6.65
CA TRP A 37 15.96 3.29 -8.05
C TRP A 37 16.14 4.50 -8.97
N ALA A 38 15.71 5.69 -8.53
CA ALA A 38 15.94 6.94 -9.27
C ALA A 38 17.44 7.26 -9.42
N ASP A 39 18.27 6.87 -8.42
CA ASP A 39 19.71 6.99 -8.43
C ASP A 39 20.41 5.89 -9.28
N GLY A 40 19.66 5.01 -9.95
CA GLY A 40 20.19 3.94 -10.79
C GLY A 40 20.44 2.59 -10.07
N TYR A 41 20.04 2.44 -8.82
CA TYR A 41 20.19 1.18 -8.06
C TYR A 41 18.90 0.42 -8.01
N LEU A 42 18.83 -0.73 -8.67
CA LEU A 42 17.64 -1.58 -8.65
C LEU A 42 17.28 -2.02 -7.21
N PRO A 43 15.98 -2.06 -6.89
CA PRO A 43 15.50 -2.69 -5.66
C PRO A 43 16.09 -4.09 -5.46
N TYR A 44 16.25 -4.51 -4.22
CA TYR A 44 16.80 -5.81 -3.81
C TYR A 44 18.33 -5.99 -4.00
N LEU A 45 19.02 -5.09 -4.71
CA LEU A 45 20.48 -5.17 -4.89
C LEU A 45 21.25 -4.39 -3.81
N THR A 46 20.73 -3.23 -3.41
CA THR A 46 21.37 -2.36 -2.39
C THR A 46 20.50 -2.12 -1.16
N LEU A 47 19.19 -2.02 -1.36
CA LEU A 47 18.17 -1.93 -0.35
C LEU A 47 17.18 -3.04 -0.54
N TRP A 48 16.48 -3.46 0.52
CA TRP A 48 15.55 -4.58 0.45
C TRP A 48 14.26 -4.35 1.25
N ASP A 49 13.13 -4.71 0.64
CA ASP A 49 11.85 -4.89 1.30
C ASP A 49 11.02 -5.98 0.60
N LEU A 50 10.02 -6.49 1.29
CA LEU A 50 9.22 -7.66 0.84
C LEU A 50 8.21 -7.34 -0.27
N LYS A 51 7.98 -6.06 -0.62
CA LYS A 51 6.99 -5.69 -1.65
C LYS A 51 7.52 -5.93 -3.07
N PRO A 52 6.65 -6.25 -4.03
CA PRO A 52 7.02 -6.34 -5.44
C PRO A 52 7.49 -4.99 -6.02
N PRO A 53 8.30 -5.00 -7.10
CA PRO A 53 9.08 -3.83 -7.52
C PRO A 53 8.26 -2.66 -8.05
N LEU A 54 7.03 -2.89 -8.55
CA LEU A 54 6.21 -1.78 -9.08
C LEU A 54 5.78 -0.79 -7.99
N THR A 55 5.69 -1.24 -6.72
CA THR A 55 5.51 -0.33 -5.59
C THR A 55 6.63 0.70 -5.53
N PHE A 56 7.88 0.25 -5.56
CA PHE A 56 9.05 1.15 -5.53
C PHE A 56 9.18 1.96 -6.82
N GLY A 57 8.80 1.37 -7.96
CA GLY A 57 8.78 2.03 -9.26
C GLY A 57 7.88 3.27 -9.29
N TYR A 58 6.76 3.26 -8.58
CA TYR A 58 5.93 4.45 -8.41
C TYR A 58 6.71 5.60 -7.75
N PHE A 59 7.37 5.32 -6.61
CA PHE A 59 8.13 6.34 -5.88
C PHE A 59 9.36 6.80 -6.70
N GLY A 60 10.05 5.87 -7.34
CA GLY A 60 11.16 6.17 -8.24
C GLY A 60 10.73 7.08 -9.39
N LEU A 61 9.59 6.79 -10.02
CA LEU A 61 9.02 7.64 -11.08
C LEU A 61 8.71 9.05 -10.59
N MET A 62 8.03 9.17 -9.43
CA MET A 62 7.72 10.48 -8.84
C MET A 62 8.97 11.29 -8.55
N ILE A 63 10.00 10.65 -7.99
CA ILE A 63 11.27 11.31 -7.68
C ILE A 63 12.04 11.70 -8.96
N THR A 64 12.08 10.83 -9.95
CA THR A 64 12.76 11.10 -11.23
C THR A 64 12.11 12.27 -11.99
N VAL A 65 10.79 12.32 -12.01
CA VAL A 65 10.04 13.34 -12.79
C VAL A 65 9.95 14.67 -12.06
N PHE A 66 9.70 14.65 -10.76
CA PHE A 66 9.38 15.85 -9.98
C PHE A 66 10.45 16.23 -8.93
N GLY A 67 11.54 15.48 -8.89
CA GLY A 67 12.58 15.67 -7.89
C GLY A 67 12.21 15.11 -6.50
N LYS A 68 13.11 15.31 -5.56
CA LYS A 68 13.01 14.84 -4.17
C LYS A 68 12.00 15.66 -3.36
N SER A 69 10.73 15.27 -3.41
CA SER A 69 9.63 16.02 -2.81
C SER A 69 8.51 15.13 -2.29
N LEU A 70 8.24 15.19 -0.97
CA LEU A 70 7.07 14.54 -0.34
C LEU A 70 5.77 15.06 -0.95
N TRP A 71 5.74 16.33 -1.31
CA TRP A 71 4.55 16.98 -1.89
C TRP A 71 4.12 16.28 -3.19
N TRP A 72 5.06 16.06 -4.12
CA TRP A 72 4.76 15.42 -5.40
C TRP A 72 4.46 13.93 -5.27
N ILE A 73 5.16 13.23 -4.38
CA ILE A 73 4.87 11.82 -4.08
C ILE A 73 3.41 11.69 -3.61
N ARG A 74 2.97 12.53 -2.68
CA ARG A 74 1.62 12.46 -2.11
C ARG A 74 0.55 13.04 -3.03
N MET A 75 0.90 13.99 -3.90
CA MET A 75 0.03 14.45 -4.99
C MET A 75 -0.26 13.33 -5.99
N GLY A 76 0.74 12.54 -6.36
CA GLY A 76 0.53 11.33 -7.14
C GLY A 76 -0.41 10.33 -6.44
N GLY A 77 -0.34 10.23 -5.11
CA GLY A 77 -1.27 9.46 -4.30
C GLY A 77 -2.71 9.98 -4.37
N VAL A 78 -2.91 11.31 -4.40
CA VAL A 78 -4.23 11.93 -4.65
C VAL A 78 -4.78 11.50 -6.01
N PHE A 79 -3.93 11.55 -7.05
CA PHE A 79 -4.33 11.12 -8.39
C PHE A 79 -4.75 9.65 -8.42
N ILE A 80 -3.96 8.75 -7.83
CA ILE A 80 -4.24 7.30 -7.78
C ILE A 80 -5.57 7.02 -7.07
N VAL A 81 -5.81 7.63 -5.91
CA VAL A 81 -7.05 7.44 -5.14
C VAL A 81 -8.26 7.97 -5.91
N SER A 82 -8.13 9.14 -6.54
CA SER A 82 -9.19 9.74 -7.35
C SER A 82 -9.51 8.90 -8.58
N ALA A 83 -8.49 8.40 -9.27
CA ALA A 83 -8.64 7.54 -10.43
C ALA A 83 -9.25 6.19 -10.07
N THR A 84 -8.84 5.57 -8.96
CA THR A 84 -9.44 4.33 -8.45
C THR A 84 -10.93 4.53 -8.14
N SER A 85 -11.27 5.63 -7.48
CA SER A 85 -12.67 5.95 -7.17
C SER A 85 -13.48 6.30 -8.43
N PHE A 86 -12.87 6.95 -9.40
CA PHE A 86 -13.50 7.17 -10.71
C PHE A 86 -13.74 5.85 -11.45
N MET A 87 -12.86 4.86 -11.34
CA MET A 87 -13.08 3.52 -11.89
C MET A 87 -14.25 2.81 -11.20
N VAL A 88 -14.47 3.02 -9.88
CA VAL A 88 -15.69 2.56 -9.20
C VAL A 88 -16.93 3.21 -9.83
N TYR A 89 -16.92 4.53 -10.03
CA TYR A 89 -18.00 5.24 -10.71
C TYR A 89 -18.25 4.69 -12.13
N ALA A 90 -17.21 4.58 -12.95
CA ALA A 90 -17.29 4.10 -14.32
C ALA A 90 -17.82 2.65 -14.40
N PHE A 91 -17.35 1.77 -13.51
CA PHE A 91 -17.83 0.40 -13.41
C PHE A 91 -19.33 0.33 -13.08
N LEU A 92 -19.78 1.13 -12.12
CA LEU A 92 -21.20 1.21 -11.74
C LEU A 92 -22.06 1.79 -12.87
N ARG A 93 -21.59 2.82 -13.58
CA ARG A 93 -22.29 3.38 -14.74
C ARG A 93 -22.39 2.37 -15.87
N ASN A 94 -21.31 1.65 -16.14
CA ASN A 94 -21.33 0.57 -17.12
C ASN A 94 -22.33 -0.55 -16.76
N ASN A 95 -22.68 -0.72 -15.49
CA ASN A 95 -23.69 -1.69 -15.01
C ASN A 95 -25.07 -1.04 -14.75
N ASN A 96 -25.42 0.00 -15.52
CA ASN A 96 -26.72 0.67 -15.53
C ASN A 96 -27.17 1.24 -14.17
N ASN A 97 -26.24 1.58 -13.28
CA ASN A 97 -26.58 2.32 -12.07
C ASN A 97 -26.76 3.81 -12.38
N SER A 98 -27.65 4.50 -11.66
CA SER A 98 -27.84 5.93 -11.82
C SER A 98 -26.56 6.71 -11.51
N GLU A 99 -26.39 7.87 -12.13
CA GLU A 99 -25.23 8.74 -11.93
C GLU A 99 -25.03 9.11 -10.46
N LYS A 100 -26.12 9.55 -9.80
CA LYS A 100 -26.12 9.91 -8.39
C LYS A 100 -25.63 8.75 -7.51
N LYS A 101 -26.14 7.54 -7.73
CA LYS A 101 -25.75 6.34 -6.97
C LYS A 101 -24.27 6.01 -7.20
N ALA A 102 -23.84 5.99 -8.46
CA ALA A 102 -22.45 5.71 -8.82
C ALA A 102 -21.49 6.73 -8.20
N PHE A 103 -21.86 8.02 -8.22
CA PHE A 103 -21.06 9.09 -7.62
C PHE A 103 -20.95 8.96 -6.10
N ILE A 104 -22.06 8.74 -5.39
CA ILE A 104 -22.06 8.56 -3.94
C ILE A 104 -21.16 7.40 -3.51
N LEU A 105 -21.26 6.26 -4.17
CA LEU A 105 -20.45 5.08 -3.83
C LEU A 105 -18.97 5.25 -4.19
N ALA A 106 -18.67 5.93 -5.29
CA ALA A 106 -17.31 6.32 -5.62
C ALA A 106 -16.73 7.30 -4.58
N LEU A 107 -17.52 8.26 -4.12
CA LEU A 107 -17.12 9.21 -3.09
C LEU A 107 -16.85 8.49 -1.76
N LEU A 108 -17.69 7.55 -1.34
CA LEU A 108 -17.44 6.73 -0.16
C LEU A 108 -16.15 5.92 -0.31
N SER A 109 -15.92 5.29 -1.46
CA SER A 109 -14.67 4.58 -1.76
C SER A 109 -13.45 5.49 -1.59
N LEU A 110 -13.54 6.73 -2.08
CA LEU A 110 -12.49 7.74 -1.93
C LEU A 110 -12.23 8.10 -0.47
N TYR A 111 -13.28 8.36 0.31
CA TYR A 111 -13.16 8.70 1.73
C TYR A 111 -12.44 7.58 2.50
N PHE A 112 -12.90 6.34 2.38
CA PHE A 112 -12.30 5.20 3.08
C PHE A 112 -10.88 4.90 2.60
N SER A 113 -10.54 5.26 1.37
CA SER A 113 -9.18 5.13 0.83
C SER A 113 -8.25 6.32 1.17
N SER A 114 -8.72 7.32 1.94
CA SER A 114 -7.95 8.54 2.20
C SER A 114 -7.87 8.92 3.67
N LEU A 115 -8.76 8.35 4.48
CA LEU A 115 -8.94 8.80 5.86
C LEU A 115 -8.21 7.98 6.87
N PHE A 116 -7.84 7.95 7.87
CA PHE A 116 -7.37 7.13 9.00
C PHE A 116 -6.02 6.43 8.80
N GLY A 117 -5.06 6.82 9.59
CA GLY A 117 -3.78 6.14 9.75
C GLY A 117 -2.95 6.07 8.46
N SER A 118 -2.40 4.91 8.19
CA SER A 118 -1.46 4.67 7.08
C SER A 118 -1.99 5.05 5.69
N VAL A 119 -3.33 5.05 5.50
CA VAL A 119 -3.93 5.37 4.18
C VAL A 119 -3.87 6.86 3.84
N GLN A 120 -3.48 7.71 4.76
CA GLN A 120 -3.23 9.14 4.52
C GLN A 120 -1.95 9.36 3.70
N GLY A 121 -0.97 8.44 3.77
CA GLY A 121 0.19 8.37 2.90
C GLY A 121 -0.07 7.58 1.62
N VAL A 122 0.99 7.21 0.90
CA VAL A 122 0.90 6.38 -0.30
C VAL A 122 1.34 4.96 0.03
N MET A 123 0.38 4.03 -0.01
CA MET A 123 0.60 2.62 0.31
C MET A 123 0.63 1.77 -0.96
N SER A 124 1.28 0.61 -0.89
CA SER A 124 1.27 -0.39 -1.98
C SER A 124 -0.15 -0.80 -2.39
N GLU A 125 -1.09 -0.76 -1.45
CA GLU A 125 -2.50 -1.03 -1.65
C GLU A 125 -3.18 -0.01 -2.58
N HIS A 126 -2.84 1.28 -2.48
CA HIS A 126 -3.35 2.30 -3.38
C HIS A 126 -2.90 2.01 -4.82
N ILE A 127 -1.59 1.76 -5.01
CA ILE A 127 -0.99 1.50 -6.31
C ILE A 127 -1.57 0.23 -6.92
N SER A 128 -1.65 -0.84 -6.12
CA SER A 128 -2.15 -2.13 -6.58
C SER A 128 -3.64 -2.08 -6.94
N MET A 129 -4.48 -1.38 -6.17
CA MET A 129 -5.91 -1.25 -6.44
C MET A 129 -6.20 -0.33 -7.62
N PHE A 130 -5.37 0.64 -7.92
CA PHE A 130 -5.47 1.41 -9.16
C PHE A 130 -5.38 0.49 -10.39
N PHE A 131 -4.37 -0.36 -10.46
CA PHE A 131 -4.24 -1.33 -11.54
C PHE A 131 -5.33 -2.41 -11.50
N TYR A 132 -5.67 -2.91 -10.31
CA TYR A 132 -6.71 -3.92 -10.15
C TYR A 132 -8.06 -3.44 -10.68
N MET A 133 -8.47 -2.24 -10.28
CA MET A 133 -9.72 -1.65 -10.75
C MET A 133 -9.70 -1.34 -12.25
N GLY A 134 -8.56 -0.95 -12.79
CA GLY A 134 -8.36 -0.82 -14.24
C GLY A 134 -8.64 -2.13 -14.98
N GLY A 135 -8.03 -3.22 -14.51
CA GLY A 135 -8.26 -4.57 -15.04
C GLY A 135 -9.72 -5.01 -14.91
N LEU A 136 -10.32 -4.77 -13.74
CA LEU A 136 -11.72 -5.14 -13.48
C LEU A 136 -12.72 -4.38 -14.36
N VAL A 137 -12.49 -3.08 -14.60
CA VAL A 137 -13.31 -2.27 -15.51
C VAL A 137 -13.22 -2.80 -16.94
N VAL A 138 -12.01 -3.08 -17.42
CA VAL A 138 -11.77 -3.58 -18.78
C VAL A 138 -12.39 -4.98 -18.96
N TRP A 139 -12.16 -5.90 -18.02
CA TRP A 139 -12.75 -7.23 -18.07
C TRP A 139 -14.27 -7.18 -17.91
N GLY A 140 -14.80 -6.32 -17.02
CA GLY A 140 -16.24 -6.14 -16.85
C GLY A 140 -16.93 -5.63 -18.13
N TYR A 141 -16.26 -4.78 -18.89
CA TYR A 141 -16.75 -4.35 -20.21
C TYR A 141 -16.70 -5.49 -21.24
N ALA A 142 -15.59 -6.24 -21.31
CA ALA A 142 -15.47 -7.37 -22.23
C ALA A 142 -16.41 -8.53 -21.91
N TYR A 143 -16.66 -8.78 -20.62
CA TYR A 143 -17.50 -9.90 -20.13
C TYR A 143 -18.98 -9.74 -20.48
N LYS A 144 -19.51 -8.53 -20.54
CA LYS A 144 -20.94 -8.30 -20.88
C LYS A 144 -21.36 -8.93 -22.19
N GLU A 145 -20.49 -8.95 -23.18
CA GLU A 145 -20.82 -9.47 -24.51
C GLU A 145 -20.46 -10.95 -24.68
N LEU A 146 -19.76 -11.56 -23.68
CA LEU A 146 -19.30 -12.95 -23.75
C LEU A 146 -18.70 -13.30 -25.13
N THR A 147 -17.82 -12.45 -25.65
CA THR A 147 -17.20 -12.66 -26.95
C THR A 147 -15.68 -12.69 -26.88
N HIS A 148 -15.07 -13.69 -27.52
CA HIS A 148 -13.61 -13.78 -27.70
C HIS A 148 -13.08 -12.72 -28.68
N LYS A 149 -13.93 -12.14 -29.55
CA LYS A 149 -13.54 -11.09 -30.49
C LYS A 149 -12.91 -9.85 -29.81
N LYS A 150 -13.14 -9.68 -28.53
CA LYS A 150 -12.51 -8.64 -27.69
C LYS A 150 -11.21 -9.12 -27.03
N TRP A 151 -10.45 -10.01 -27.69
CA TRP A 151 -9.20 -10.56 -27.18
C TRP A 151 -8.21 -9.49 -26.71
N VAL A 152 -8.13 -8.34 -27.36
CA VAL A 152 -7.30 -7.20 -26.94
C VAL A 152 -7.71 -6.69 -25.57
N LEU A 153 -9.01 -6.58 -25.29
CA LEU A 153 -9.49 -6.13 -23.97
C LEU A 153 -9.20 -7.17 -22.90
N TRP A 154 -9.32 -8.45 -23.23
CA TRP A 154 -8.94 -9.53 -22.29
C TRP A 154 -7.44 -9.47 -21.96
N GLY A 155 -6.59 -9.25 -22.97
CA GLY A 155 -5.15 -9.03 -22.81
C GLY A 155 -4.83 -7.77 -22.01
N LEU A 156 -5.47 -6.64 -22.33
CA LEU A 156 -5.28 -5.38 -21.62
C LEU A 156 -5.68 -5.48 -20.14
N GLY A 157 -6.83 -6.09 -19.85
CA GLY A 157 -7.24 -6.34 -18.46
C GLY A 157 -6.27 -7.26 -17.74
N GLY A 158 -5.78 -8.31 -18.41
CA GLY A 158 -4.71 -9.17 -17.91
C GLY A 158 -3.43 -8.40 -17.59
N PHE A 159 -3.00 -7.49 -18.46
CA PHE A 159 -1.84 -6.61 -18.26
C PHE A 159 -1.98 -5.77 -16.98
N PHE A 160 -3.12 -5.12 -16.79
CA PHE A 160 -3.40 -4.39 -15.56
C PHE A 160 -3.36 -5.28 -14.32
N PHE A 161 -3.88 -6.50 -14.40
CA PHE A 161 -3.79 -7.47 -13.30
C PHE A 161 -2.36 -7.93 -13.02
N GLY A 162 -1.53 -8.09 -14.05
CA GLY A 162 -0.10 -8.35 -13.88
C GLY A 162 0.61 -7.22 -13.13
N LEU A 163 0.36 -5.96 -13.51
CA LEU A 163 0.88 -4.79 -12.80
C LEU A 163 0.35 -4.71 -11.36
N SER A 164 -0.91 -5.05 -11.15
CA SER A 164 -1.52 -5.09 -9.82
C SER A 164 -0.80 -6.10 -8.91
N ALA A 165 -0.55 -7.31 -9.39
CA ALA A 165 0.19 -8.34 -8.67
C ALA A 165 1.65 -7.92 -8.40
N MET A 166 2.28 -7.19 -9.34
CA MET A 166 3.64 -6.64 -9.18
C MET A 166 3.70 -5.38 -8.31
N SER A 167 2.57 -4.88 -7.86
CA SER A 167 2.49 -3.88 -6.78
C SER A 167 2.22 -4.56 -5.42
N LYS A 168 1.40 -5.62 -5.40
CA LYS A 168 1.10 -6.38 -4.19
C LYS A 168 0.66 -7.81 -4.53
N LEU A 169 1.49 -8.79 -4.22
CA LEU A 169 1.37 -10.16 -4.69
C LEU A 169 0.08 -10.88 -4.26
N ASN A 170 -0.51 -10.51 -3.10
CA ASN A 170 -1.74 -11.13 -2.63
C ASN A 170 -2.95 -10.93 -3.57
N LEU A 171 -2.88 -9.95 -4.49
CA LEU A 171 -3.89 -9.74 -5.52
C LEU A 171 -3.94 -10.87 -6.57
N ALA A 172 -2.95 -11.75 -6.60
CA ALA A 172 -3.02 -12.95 -7.42
C ALA A 172 -4.23 -13.84 -7.07
N TYR A 173 -4.64 -13.91 -5.79
CA TYR A 173 -5.78 -14.72 -5.36
C TYR A 173 -7.10 -14.29 -6.03
N PRO A 174 -7.56 -13.03 -5.90
CA PRO A 174 -8.79 -12.60 -6.57
C PRO A 174 -8.67 -12.63 -8.10
N ILE A 175 -7.49 -12.37 -8.68
CA ILE A 175 -7.26 -12.46 -10.14
C ILE A 175 -7.50 -13.90 -10.62
N LEU A 176 -6.92 -14.89 -9.95
CA LEU A 176 -7.08 -16.31 -10.30
C LEU A 176 -8.53 -16.78 -10.16
N LEU A 177 -9.25 -16.37 -9.11
CA LEU A 177 -10.66 -16.70 -8.94
C LEU A 177 -11.53 -16.13 -10.06
N CYS A 178 -11.32 -14.87 -10.43
CA CYS A 178 -12.03 -14.24 -11.54
C CYS A 178 -11.70 -14.91 -12.88
N ALA A 179 -10.41 -15.20 -13.14
CA ALA A 179 -9.98 -15.86 -14.36
C ALA A 179 -10.59 -17.27 -14.49
N ALA A 180 -10.57 -18.06 -13.40
CA ALA A 180 -11.18 -19.39 -13.38
C ALA A 180 -12.69 -19.34 -13.64
N TYR A 181 -13.41 -18.40 -13.00
CA TYR A 181 -14.83 -18.22 -13.21
C TYR A 181 -15.17 -17.83 -14.66
N ILE A 182 -14.44 -16.86 -15.23
CA ILE A 182 -14.67 -16.41 -16.61
C ILE A 182 -14.37 -17.56 -17.58
N SER A 183 -13.26 -18.27 -17.41
CA SER A 183 -12.89 -19.41 -18.25
C SER A 183 -13.94 -20.51 -18.21
N LEU A 184 -14.46 -20.85 -17.02
CA LEU A 184 -15.54 -21.83 -16.89
C LEU A 184 -16.82 -21.36 -17.60
N LYS A 185 -17.21 -20.11 -17.45
CA LYS A 185 -18.38 -19.54 -18.14
C LYS A 185 -18.24 -19.56 -19.66
N PHE A 186 -17.04 -19.23 -20.18
CA PHE A 186 -16.76 -19.34 -21.62
C PHE A 186 -16.78 -20.78 -22.11
N LEU A 187 -16.19 -21.71 -21.34
CA LEU A 187 -16.17 -23.12 -21.69
C LEU A 187 -17.60 -23.66 -21.87
N LEU A 188 -18.49 -23.36 -20.93
CA LEU A 188 -19.88 -23.81 -20.94
C LEU A 188 -20.73 -23.13 -22.01
N ALA A 189 -20.46 -21.82 -22.30
CA ALA A 189 -21.30 -21.05 -23.21
C ALA A 189 -20.79 -21.01 -24.65
N LYS A 190 -19.47 -21.08 -24.90
CA LYS A 190 -18.82 -20.83 -26.20
C LYS A 190 -17.83 -21.91 -26.61
N GLY A 191 -17.64 -22.95 -25.77
CA GLY A 191 -16.78 -24.09 -26.03
C GLY A 191 -15.29 -23.83 -25.85
N ILE A 192 -14.49 -24.90 -26.00
CA ILE A 192 -13.07 -24.93 -25.63
C ILE A 192 -12.21 -23.96 -26.46
N LYS A 193 -12.41 -23.85 -27.76
CA LYS A 193 -11.61 -22.97 -28.64
C LYS A 193 -11.66 -21.51 -28.18
N ASN A 194 -12.85 -21.00 -27.90
CA ASN A 194 -13.04 -19.62 -27.47
C ASN A 194 -12.47 -19.37 -26.07
N THR A 195 -12.57 -20.37 -25.20
CA THR A 195 -11.97 -20.34 -23.84
C THR A 195 -10.45 -20.27 -23.92
N LEU A 196 -9.82 -21.08 -24.80
CA LEU A 196 -8.38 -21.05 -24.98
C LEU A 196 -7.89 -19.70 -25.51
N ILE A 197 -8.59 -19.08 -26.48
CA ILE A 197 -8.23 -17.73 -26.98
C ILE A 197 -8.30 -16.70 -25.86
N LEU A 198 -9.36 -16.72 -25.07
CA LEU A 198 -9.54 -15.80 -23.95
C LEU A 198 -8.45 -16.03 -22.89
N SER A 199 -8.23 -17.28 -22.46
CA SER A 199 -7.26 -17.61 -21.42
C SER A 199 -5.83 -17.29 -21.86
N PHE A 200 -5.49 -17.57 -23.12
CA PHE A 200 -4.19 -17.20 -23.70
C PHE A 200 -4.00 -15.69 -23.72
N SER A 201 -4.98 -14.94 -24.22
CA SER A 201 -4.88 -13.47 -24.30
C SER A 201 -4.76 -12.83 -22.90
N SER A 202 -5.61 -13.26 -21.96
CA SER A 202 -5.58 -12.77 -20.57
C SER A 202 -4.27 -13.14 -19.88
N GLY A 203 -3.83 -14.40 -20.03
CA GLY A 203 -2.59 -14.90 -19.45
C GLY A 203 -1.36 -14.20 -20.01
N LEU A 204 -1.30 -13.98 -21.32
CA LEU A 204 -0.23 -13.22 -21.97
C LEU A 204 -0.18 -11.80 -21.44
N GLY A 205 -1.33 -11.13 -21.29
CA GLY A 205 -1.41 -9.81 -20.67
C GLY A 205 -0.81 -9.80 -19.27
N VAL A 206 -1.20 -10.76 -18.41
CA VAL A 206 -0.64 -10.90 -17.04
C VAL A 206 0.87 -11.10 -17.09
N LEU A 207 1.37 -11.98 -17.96
CA LEU A 207 2.81 -12.24 -18.10
C LEU A 207 3.58 -11.01 -18.58
N ILE A 208 3.04 -10.23 -19.49
CA ILE A 208 3.64 -8.95 -19.93
C ILE A 208 3.70 -7.97 -18.74
N GLY A 209 2.61 -7.82 -17.97
CA GLY A 209 2.58 -6.96 -16.79
C GLY A 209 3.61 -7.36 -15.72
N ILE A 210 3.81 -8.66 -15.50
CA ILE A 210 4.86 -9.20 -14.63
C ILE A 210 6.24 -8.95 -15.26
N GLY A 211 6.40 -9.27 -16.53
CA GLY A 211 7.66 -9.18 -17.27
C GLY A 211 8.25 -7.78 -17.34
N VAL A 212 7.40 -6.75 -17.47
CA VAL A 212 7.85 -5.34 -17.42
C VAL A 212 8.68 -5.05 -16.18
N THR A 213 8.33 -5.63 -15.03
CA THR A 213 9.07 -5.43 -13.78
C THR A 213 10.34 -6.28 -13.69
N ALA A 214 10.47 -7.35 -14.48
CA ALA A 214 11.64 -8.21 -14.52
C ALA A 214 12.73 -7.69 -15.50
N VAL A 215 12.33 -6.94 -16.54
CA VAL A 215 13.25 -6.46 -17.59
C VAL A 215 14.49 -5.72 -17.05
N PRO A 216 14.40 -4.78 -16.09
CA PRO A 216 15.59 -4.12 -15.54
C PRO A 216 16.60 -5.13 -14.93
N TYR A 217 16.09 -6.14 -14.24
CA TYR A 217 16.93 -7.17 -13.60
C TYR A 217 17.57 -8.14 -14.60
N LEU A 218 16.89 -8.43 -15.72
CA LEU A 218 17.48 -9.20 -16.81
C LEU A 218 18.66 -8.46 -17.45
N ARG A 219 18.54 -7.13 -17.61
CA ARG A 219 19.63 -6.30 -18.17
C ARG A 219 20.86 -6.25 -17.25
N GLU A 220 20.66 -6.27 -15.94
CA GLU A 220 21.72 -6.24 -14.93
C GLU A 220 22.20 -7.63 -14.51
N ASN A 221 21.78 -8.71 -15.17
CA ASN A 221 22.06 -10.11 -14.80
C ASN A 221 21.66 -10.47 -13.36
N ALA A 222 20.63 -9.79 -12.81
CA ALA A 222 20.16 -9.89 -11.42
C ALA A 222 18.75 -10.50 -11.33
N PHE A 223 18.37 -11.35 -12.30
CA PHE A 223 17.03 -11.97 -12.32
C PHE A 223 16.77 -12.86 -11.10
N GLN A 224 17.81 -13.52 -10.58
CA GLN A 224 17.66 -14.38 -9.39
C GLN A 224 17.25 -13.57 -8.15
N GLU A 225 17.80 -12.38 -7.96
CA GLU A 225 17.47 -11.49 -6.85
C GLU A 225 16.01 -11.01 -6.94
N TRP A 226 15.58 -10.65 -8.14
CA TRP A 226 14.18 -10.34 -8.40
C TRP A 226 13.27 -11.54 -8.09
N TRP A 227 13.60 -12.72 -8.58
CA TRP A 227 12.81 -13.94 -8.34
C TRP A 227 12.72 -14.30 -6.86
N LYS A 228 13.84 -14.24 -6.15
CA LYS A 228 13.89 -14.49 -4.71
C LYS A 228 13.03 -13.50 -3.94
N ALA A 229 13.14 -12.21 -4.24
CA ALA A 229 12.42 -11.15 -3.53
C ALA A 229 10.93 -11.15 -3.84
N VAL A 230 10.52 -11.39 -5.10
CA VAL A 230 9.12 -11.30 -5.53
C VAL A 230 8.33 -12.56 -5.21
N PHE A 231 8.92 -13.76 -5.33
CA PHE A 231 8.17 -15.01 -5.17
C PHE A 231 8.59 -15.86 -3.98
N LEU A 232 9.89 -15.99 -3.71
CA LEU A 232 10.35 -16.91 -2.68
C LEU A 232 10.24 -16.30 -1.27
N ALA A 233 10.66 -15.07 -1.08
CA ALA A 233 10.59 -14.39 0.22
C ALA A 233 9.14 -14.19 0.69
N PRO A 234 8.15 -13.74 -0.13
CA PRO A 234 6.75 -13.67 0.28
C PRO A 234 6.15 -15.03 0.66
N ARG A 235 6.55 -16.11 -0.01
CA ARG A 235 6.13 -17.47 0.35
C ARG A 235 6.65 -17.88 1.73
N ALA A 236 7.90 -17.53 2.04
CA ALA A 236 8.48 -17.79 3.36
C ALA A 236 7.89 -16.90 4.47
N TYR A 237 7.41 -15.71 4.10
CA TYR A 237 6.79 -14.77 5.01
C TYR A 237 5.35 -15.12 5.38
N ALA A 238 4.60 -15.71 4.45
CA ALA A 238 3.19 -16.04 4.63
C ALA A 238 3.06 -17.23 5.61
N VAL A 239 2.45 -16.97 6.76
CA VAL A 239 2.13 -18.00 7.75
C VAL A 239 0.62 -17.99 7.95
N PHE A 240 -0.02 -19.08 7.59
CA PHE A 240 -1.46 -19.23 7.75
C PHE A 240 -1.85 -19.27 9.23
N HIS A 241 -2.79 -18.41 9.62
CA HIS A 241 -3.36 -18.37 10.97
C HIS A 241 -4.89 -18.26 10.93
N TRP A 242 -5.60 -19.25 11.46
CA TRP A 242 -7.06 -19.25 11.54
C TRP A 242 -7.61 -18.03 12.30
N ASN A 243 -6.91 -17.57 13.33
CA ASN A 243 -7.31 -16.40 14.12
C ASN A 243 -7.48 -15.13 13.26
N THR A 244 -6.80 -15.05 12.11
CA THR A 244 -6.95 -13.94 11.17
C THR A 244 -8.37 -13.83 10.60
N ALA A 245 -9.08 -14.97 10.48
CA ALA A 245 -10.47 -14.99 10.00
C ALA A 245 -11.41 -14.22 10.94
N PHE A 246 -11.18 -14.27 12.24
CA PHE A 246 -12.01 -13.54 13.22
C PHE A 246 -11.92 -12.02 13.04
N LEU A 247 -10.79 -11.49 12.61
CA LEU A 247 -10.62 -10.06 12.32
C LEU A 247 -11.44 -9.59 11.11
N LEU A 248 -11.83 -10.52 10.24
CA LEU A 248 -12.63 -10.23 9.05
C LEU A 248 -14.14 -10.37 9.30
N LEU A 249 -14.56 -10.94 10.44
CA LEU A 249 -15.98 -11.16 10.77
C LEU A 249 -16.85 -9.89 10.65
N PRO A 250 -16.41 -8.69 11.08
CA PRO A 250 -17.21 -7.49 10.91
C PRO A 250 -17.55 -7.19 9.43
N ILE A 251 -16.57 -7.35 8.54
CA ILE A 251 -16.76 -7.12 7.10
C ILE A 251 -17.69 -8.18 6.50
N VAL A 252 -17.44 -9.46 6.84
CA VAL A 252 -18.28 -10.57 6.41
C VAL A 252 -19.71 -10.40 6.95
N GLY A 253 -19.86 -9.98 8.21
CA GLY A 253 -21.14 -9.70 8.82
C GLY A 253 -21.93 -8.60 8.09
N VAL A 254 -21.28 -7.48 7.77
CA VAL A 254 -21.91 -6.39 6.99
C VAL A 254 -22.32 -6.87 5.60
N LEU A 255 -21.44 -7.59 4.88
CA LEU A 255 -21.76 -8.13 3.56
C LEU A 255 -22.92 -9.13 3.61
N THR A 256 -22.92 -10.02 4.60
CA THR A 256 -24.00 -11.00 4.82
C THR A 256 -25.32 -10.30 5.15
N PHE A 257 -25.28 -9.31 6.06
CA PHE A 257 -26.47 -8.50 6.40
C PHE A 257 -27.05 -7.83 5.15
N LEU A 258 -26.23 -7.17 4.36
CA LEU A 258 -26.66 -6.52 3.12
C LEU A 258 -27.21 -7.54 2.13
N LEU A 259 -26.58 -8.71 2.00
CA LEU A 259 -27.05 -9.80 1.14
C LEU A 259 -28.43 -10.28 1.56
N VAL A 260 -28.63 -10.63 2.84
CA VAL A 260 -29.94 -11.07 3.38
C VAL A 260 -31.02 -10.01 3.15
N LYS A 261 -30.71 -8.74 3.42
CA LYS A 261 -31.63 -7.62 3.16
C LYS A 261 -31.96 -7.46 1.67
N SER A 262 -31.03 -7.75 0.76
CA SER A 262 -31.26 -7.69 -0.68
C SER A 262 -32.20 -8.82 -1.16
N LEU A 263 -32.14 -9.99 -0.53
CA LEU A 263 -32.98 -11.13 -0.86
C LEU A 263 -34.43 -10.95 -0.38
N GLN A 264 -34.66 -10.20 0.71
CA GLN A 264 -35.96 -9.97 1.31
C GLN A 264 -36.87 -8.98 0.54
N LYS A 265 -36.36 -8.25 -0.43
CA LYS A 265 -37.11 -7.24 -1.17
C LYS A 265 -36.97 -7.42 -2.67
N PRO A 266 -38.11 -7.28 -3.43
CA PRO A 266 -38.07 -7.34 -4.88
C PRO A 266 -37.14 -6.26 -5.43
N GLN A 267 -36.19 -6.69 -6.25
CA GLN A 267 -35.20 -5.82 -6.82
C GLN A 267 -35.73 -5.06 -8.02
N ASN A 268 -35.46 -3.76 -8.07
CA ASN A 268 -35.75 -2.97 -9.27
C ASN A 268 -35.00 -3.58 -10.47
N LYS A 269 -35.73 -3.97 -11.52
CA LYS A 269 -35.23 -4.66 -12.73
C LYS A 269 -34.17 -3.85 -13.55
N LYS A 270 -33.86 -2.61 -13.18
CA LYS A 270 -33.03 -1.70 -13.97
C LYS A 270 -31.51 -1.88 -13.81
N SER A 271 -31.03 -2.54 -12.78
CA SER A 271 -29.57 -2.72 -12.57
C SER A 271 -29.10 -3.99 -13.25
N ASP A 272 -28.11 -3.86 -14.14
CA ASP A 272 -27.44 -4.98 -14.78
C ASP A 272 -26.49 -5.65 -13.77
N LYS A 273 -26.71 -6.95 -13.51
CA LYS A 273 -25.95 -7.75 -12.56
C LYS A 273 -24.92 -8.67 -13.22
N THR A 274 -24.72 -8.55 -14.51
CA THR A 274 -23.84 -9.45 -15.27
C THR A 274 -22.44 -9.55 -14.63
N ASN A 275 -21.88 -8.43 -14.17
CA ASN A 275 -20.57 -8.36 -13.56
C ASN A 275 -20.53 -8.62 -12.03
N TYR A 276 -21.69 -8.87 -11.41
CA TYR A 276 -21.77 -9.13 -9.96
C TYR A 276 -20.84 -10.26 -9.49
N PRO A 277 -20.81 -11.43 -10.17
CA PRO A 277 -19.94 -12.53 -9.74
C PRO A 277 -18.46 -12.17 -9.76
N LEU A 278 -18.00 -11.32 -10.69
CA LEU A 278 -16.60 -10.89 -10.76
C LEU A 278 -16.20 -10.08 -9.52
N VAL A 279 -17.05 -9.14 -9.10
CA VAL A 279 -16.80 -8.31 -7.93
C VAL A 279 -16.90 -9.14 -6.64
N LEU A 280 -17.86 -10.05 -6.57
CA LEU A 280 -18.03 -10.94 -5.43
C LEU A 280 -16.81 -11.86 -5.27
N LEU A 281 -16.36 -12.51 -6.35
CA LEU A 281 -15.17 -13.37 -6.35
C LEU A 281 -13.89 -12.58 -6.07
N SER A 282 -13.80 -11.35 -6.59
CA SER A 282 -12.71 -10.42 -6.23
C SER A 282 -12.67 -10.18 -4.73
N THR A 283 -13.83 -9.90 -4.12
CA THR A 283 -13.93 -9.64 -2.67
C THR A 283 -13.59 -10.89 -1.86
N ILE A 284 -14.12 -12.05 -2.24
CA ILE A 284 -13.81 -13.34 -1.58
C ILE A 284 -12.31 -13.65 -1.68
N GLY A 285 -11.73 -13.53 -2.88
CA GLY A 285 -10.30 -13.76 -3.10
C GLY A 285 -9.41 -12.82 -2.30
N MET A 286 -9.86 -11.55 -2.15
CA MET A 286 -9.15 -10.56 -1.35
C MET A 286 -9.15 -10.93 0.13
N LEU A 287 -10.32 -11.22 0.70
CA LEU A 287 -10.45 -11.63 2.10
C LEU A 287 -9.71 -12.95 2.36
N GLY A 288 -9.80 -13.92 1.43
CA GLY A 288 -9.05 -15.18 1.50
C GLY A 288 -7.54 -14.96 1.50
N SER A 289 -7.04 -13.99 0.72
CA SER A 289 -5.61 -13.67 0.68
C SER A 289 -5.07 -13.17 2.03
N PHE A 290 -5.89 -12.45 2.81
CA PHE A 290 -5.50 -11.98 4.15
C PHE A 290 -5.39 -13.15 5.14
N ILE A 291 -6.31 -14.10 5.06
CA ILE A 291 -6.27 -15.32 5.89
C ILE A 291 -5.01 -16.13 5.56
N MET A 292 -4.72 -16.30 4.27
CA MET A 292 -3.53 -17.04 3.82
C MET A 292 -2.22 -16.34 4.20
N ALA A 293 -2.21 -15.01 4.29
CA ALA A 293 -1.05 -14.25 4.76
C ALA A 293 -0.91 -14.24 6.30
N GLY A 294 -1.92 -14.71 7.05
CA GLY A 294 -1.93 -14.75 8.50
C GLY A 294 -1.90 -13.40 9.20
N LYS A 295 -2.20 -12.31 8.49
CA LYS A 295 -2.16 -10.95 9.03
C LYS A 295 -3.21 -10.06 8.38
N VAL A 296 -3.85 -9.21 9.19
CA VAL A 296 -4.72 -8.14 8.72
C VAL A 296 -4.28 -6.84 9.39
N ASN A 297 -3.59 -6.00 8.63
CA ASN A 297 -3.33 -4.63 9.05
C ASN A 297 -4.46 -3.73 8.54
N GLY A 298 -4.74 -2.62 9.25
CA GLY A 298 -5.85 -1.73 8.89
C GLY A 298 -5.79 -1.23 7.44
N HIS A 299 -4.60 -0.94 6.91
CA HIS A 299 -4.41 -0.50 5.53
C HIS A 299 -4.69 -1.60 4.47
N TYR A 300 -4.71 -2.89 4.83
CA TYR A 300 -5.08 -3.96 3.89
C TYR A 300 -6.54 -3.83 3.43
N LEU A 301 -7.40 -3.23 4.25
CA LEU A 301 -8.81 -2.99 3.92
C LEU A 301 -8.98 -2.04 2.73
N LEU A 302 -7.97 -1.23 2.39
CA LEU A 302 -7.93 -0.46 1.14
C LEU A 302 -8.26 -1.30 -0.09
N GLN A 303 -7.80 -2.56 -0.11
CA GLN A 303 -8.04 -3.47 -1.21
C GLN A 303 -9.51 -3.93 -1.30
N CYS A 304 -10.24 -3.80 -0.20
CA CYS A 304 -11.66 -4.19 -0.16
C CYS A 304 -12.61 -3.02 -0.46
N TYR A 305 -12.27 -1.78 -0.12
CA TYR A 305 -13.22 -0.67 -0.19
C TYR A 305 -13.84 -0.45 -1.57
N PRO A 306 -13.09 -0.38 -2.70
CA PRO A 306 -13.68 -0.23 -4.02
C PRO A 306 -14.68 -1.34 -4.34
N LEU A 307 -14.34 -2.59 -4.00
CA LEU A 307 -15.17 -3.75 -4.27
C LEU A 307 -16.44 -3.77 -3.41
N ILE A 308 -16.32 -3.47 -2.11
CA ILE A 308 -17.45 -3.40 -1.18
C ILE A 308 -18.45 -2.34 -1.63
N PHE A 309 -18.00 -1.14 -2.02
CA PHE A 309 -18.93 -0.10 -2.47
C PHE A 309 -19.60 -0.43 -3.80
N ILE A 310 -18.94 -1.17 -4.70
CA ILE A 310 -19.59 -1.72 -5.88
C ILE A 310 -20.66 -2.75 -5.48
N LEU A 311 -20.38 -3.67 -4.54
CA LEU A 311 -21.35 -4.63 -4.02
C LEU A 311 -22.54 -3.92 -3.36
N CYS A 312 -22.32 -2.87 -2.58
CA CYS A 312 -23.39 -2.06 -1.98
C CYS A 312 -24.38 -1.51 -3.01
N ALA A 313 -23.93 -1.24 -4.23
CA ALA A 313 -24.82 -0.83 -5.31
C ALA A 313 -25.85 -1.90 -5.66
N TRP A 314 -25.46 -3.16 -5.73
CA TRP A 314 -26.36 -4.25 -6.04
C TRP A 314 -27.20 -4.71 -4.85
N LEU A 315 -26.71 -4.46 -3.64
CA LEU A 315 -27.41 -4.76 -2.39
C LEU A 315 -28.45 -3.69 -2.00
N GLY A 316 -28.66 -2.66 -2.85
CA GLY A 316 -29.74 -1.69 -2.69
C GLY A 316 -29.44 -0.61 -1.66
N PHE A 317 -28.20 -0.22 -1.48
CA PHE A 317 -27.77 0.83 -0.53
C PHE A 317 -28.49 2.17 -0.76
N GLU A 318 -28.88 2.51 -2.01
CA GLU A 318 -29.60 3.74 -2.33
C GLU A 318 -30.93 3.89 -1.61
N ARG A 319 -31.56 2.79 -1.17
CA ARG A 319 -32.82 2.83 -0.42
C ARG A 319 -32.69 3.57 0.92
N TYR A 320 -31.48 3.52 1.50
CA TYR A 320 -31.17 4.23 2.74
C TYR A 320 -30.96 5.74 2.51
N LEU A 321 -30.73 6.18 1.28
CA LEU A 321 -30.56 7.58 0.88
C LEU A 321 -31.73 8.14 0.08
N SER A 322 -32.93 7.57 0.23
CA SER A 322 -34.13 7.96 -0.54
C SER A 322 -34.82 9.21 0.01
N SER A 323 -34.73 9.48 1.30
CA SER A 323 -35.41 10.64 1.93
C SER A 323 -34.46 11.86 2.00
N LYS A 324 -35.06 13.07 1.99
CA LYS A 324 -34.30 14.33 2.19
C LYS A 324 -33.52 14.32 3.51
N LYS A 325 -34.12 13.77 4.58
CA LYS A 325 -33.48 13.63 5.90
C LYS A 325 -32.26 12.72 5.84
N ALA A 326 -32.36 11.56 5.18
CA ALA A 326 -31.24 10.63 5.02
C ALA A 326 -30.10 11.24 4.18
N ILE A 327 -30.43 12.01 3.13
CA ILE A 327 -29.44 12.73 2.33
C ILE A 327 -28.74 13.79 3.20
N GLY A 328 -29.50 14.57 3.98
CA GLY A 328 -28.95 15.55 4.90
C GLY A 328 -27.99 14.93 5.91
N LEU A 329 -28.39 13.81 6.55
CA LEU A 329 -27.52 13.08 7.48
C LEU A 329 -26.27 12.53 6.78
N PHE A 330 -26.39 12.05 5.55
CA PHE A 330 -25.23 11.60 4.76
C PHE A 330 -24.26 12.73 4.44
N VAL A 331 -24.77 13.91 4.09
CA VAL A 331 -23.91 15.10 3.86
C VAL A 331 -23.19 15.50 5.15
N ILE A 332 -23.90 15.54 6.28
CA ILE A 332 -23.28 15.80 7.60
C ILE A 332 -22.18 14.76 7.89
N PHE A 333 -22.47 13.48 7.67
CA PHE A 333 -21.48 12.42 7.83
C PHE A 333 -20.25 12.66 6.96
N CYS A 334 -20.41 12.97 5.68
CA CYS A 334 -19.30 13.26 4.77
C CYS A 334 -18.48 14.50 5.19
N VAL A 335 -19.11 15.49 5.79
CA VAL A 335 -18.43 16.68 6.31
C VAL A 335 -17.68 16.37 7.61
N LEU A 336 -18.24 15.58 8.51
CA LEU A 336 -17.62 15.27 9.80
C LEU A 336 -16.55 14.17 9.71
N LEU A 337 -16.67 13.26 8.74
CA LEU A 337 -15.78 12.11 8.62
C LEU A 337 -14.28 12.48 8.50
N PRO A 338 -13.85 13.56 7.77
CA PRO A 338 -12.45 13.93 7.68
C PRO A 338 -11.91 14.72 8.90
N PHE A 339 -12.38 14.42 10.13
CA PHE A 339 -11.97 15.15 11.32
C PHE A 339 -10.45 15.13 11.59
N GLU A 340 -9.75 14.05 11.18
CA GLU A 340 -8.28 13.98 11.28
C GLU A 340 -7.63 14.97 10.32
N SER A 341 -8.18 15.14 9.11
CA SER A 341 -7.69 16.15 8.17
C SER A 341 -7.83 17.55 8.74
N TYR A 342 -8.95 17.86 9.40
CA TYR A 342 -9.16 19.16 10.05
C TYR A 342 -8.16 19.42 11.18
N LYS A 343 -7.90 18.41 12.02
CA LYS A 343 -6.86 18.50 13.06
C LYS A 343 -5.48 18.74 12.46
N GLU A 344 -5.15 18.05 11.39
CA GLU A 344 -3.86 18.21 10.73
C GLU A 344 -3.72 19.57 10.04
N TYR A 345 -4.80 20.14 9.46
CA TYR A 345 -4.81 21.53 9.00
C TYR A 345 -4.45 22.50 10.13
N GLY A 346 -5.06 22.33 11.31
CA GLY A 346 -4.70 23.11 12.49
C GLY A 346 -3.25 22.93 12.93
N ALA A 347 -2.74 21.69 12.89
CA ALA A 347 -1.36 21.37 13.26
C ALA A 347 -0.34 22.01 12.31
N ILE A 348 -0.50 21.90 11.00
CA ILE A 348 0.43 22.49 10.03
C ILE A 348 0.39 24.03 10.09
N TYR A 349 -0.79 24.64 10.31
CA TYR A 349 -0.90 26.09 10.48
C TYR A 349 -0.16 26.56 11.72
N LYS A 350 -0.38 25.91 12.88
CA LYS A 350 0.34 26.21 14.12
C LYS A 350 1.85 26.05 13.96
N ASN A 351 2.27 24.97 13.30
CA ASN A 351 3.70 24.70 13.07
C ASN A 351 4.34 25.81 12.22
N LYS A 352 3.63 26.31 11.19
CA LYS A 352 4.07 27.44 10.39
C LYS A 352 4.27 28.71 11.21
N GLN A 353 3.36 29.00 12.15
CA GLN A 353 3.47 30.17 13.02
C GLN A 353 4.65 30.07 14.00
N VAL A 354 4.86 28.87 14.58
CA VAL A 354 5.88 28.67 15.63
C VAL A 354 7.27 28.45 15.04
N HIS A 355 7.39 27.66 13.97
CA HIS A 355 8.66 27.19 13.42
C HIS A 355 8.98 27.73 12.02
N GLY A 356 8.09 28.53 11.42
CA GLY A 356 8.28 29.10 10.08
C GLY A 356 8.11 28.10 8.92
N THR A 357 7.78 26.83 9.21
CA THR A 357 7.59 25.78 8.21
C THR A 357 6.28 25.03 8.42
N TYR A 358 5.68 24.53 7.34
CA TYR A 358 4.52 23.62 7.42
C TYR A 358 4.93 22.19 7.76
N TYR A 359 6.15 21.78 7.41
CA TYR A 359 6.65 20.42 7.66
C TYR A 359 6.86 20.17 9.14
N ASN A 360 6.42 19.03 9.62
CA ASN A 360 6.48 18.65 11.03
C ASN A 360 6.81 17.16 11.21
N GLY A 361 7.26 16.84 12.40
CA GLY A 361 7.52 15.48 12.86
C GLY A 361 9.00 15.14 13.03
N GLU A 362 9.23 14.08 13.80
CA GLU A 362 10.56 13.64 14.22
C GLU A 362 11.49 13.31 13.02
N GLY A 363 10.92 12.77 11.93
CA GLY A 363 11.70 12.45 10.73
C GLY A 363 12.26 13.66 10.00
N ILE A 364 11.71 14.86 10.25
CA ILE A 364 12.20 16.15 9.71
C ILE A 364 13.05 16.87 10.74
N GLU A 365 12.63 16.92 11.98
CA GLU A 365 13.28 17.65 13.06
C GLU A 365 14.64 17.03 13.42
N ILE A 366 14.76 15.68 13.40
CA ILE A 366 16.02 15.00 13.68
C ILE A 366 17.11 15.35 12.65
N PRO A 367 16.88 15.24 11.33
CA PRO A 367 17.82 15.69 10.33
C PRO A 367 18.23 17.17 10.49
N ALA A 368 17.28 18.03 10.79
CA ALA A 368 17.56 19.45 11.02
C ALA A 368 18.46 19.66 12.25
N TYR A 369 18.17 18.96 13.37
CA TYR A 369 18.99 18.98 14.57
C TYR A 369 20.43 18.50 14.29
N LEU A 370 20.58 17.35 13.61
CA LEU A 370 21.88 16.77 13.31
C LEU A 370 22.75 17.70 12.44
N LYS A 371 22.13 18.32 11.42
CA LYS A 371 22.81 19.32 10.57
C LYS A 371 23.23 20.56 11.39
N LYS A 372 22.34 21.10 12.23
CA LYS A 372 22.63 22.27 13.08
C LYS A 372 23.76 22.00 14.08
N LYS A 373 23.84 20.80 14.61
CA LYS A 373 24.89 20.37 15.57
C LYS A 373 26.17 19.89 14.90
N GLN A 374 26.26 19.93 13.56
CA GLN A 374 27.40 19.43 12.79
C GLN A 374 27.82 18.01 13.18
N ARG A 375 26.82 17.14 13.49
CA ARG A 375 27.09 15.76 13.88
C ARG A 375 27.60 14.98 12.68
N PRO A 376 28.44 13.94 12.91
CA PRO A 376 28.85 13.03 11.85
C PRO A 376 27.62 12.38 11.18
N LEU A 377 27.44 12.63 9.87
CA LEU A 377 26.29 12.13 9.12
C LEU A 377 26.60 10.86 8.32
N ASP A 378 27.85 10.42 8.30
CA ASP A 378 28.27 9.32 7.41
C ASP A 378 27.88 7.93 7.92
N ASN A 379 27.60 7.82 9.21
CA ASN A 379 27.22 6.55 9.82
C ASN A 379 26.13 6.78 10.87
N ILE A 380 24.87 6.84 10.39
CA ILE A 380 23.68 7.02 11.24
C ILE A 380 22.85 5.74 11.15
N LEU A 381 22.28 5.31 12.27
CA LEU A 381 21.31 4.23 12.34
C LEU A 381 19.93 4.75 12.76
N PHE A 382 18.98 4.80 11.83
CA PHE A 382 17.57 5.02 12.14
C PHE A 382 16.88 3.66 12.31
N LEU A 383 16.53 3.29 13.52
CA LEU A 383 15.70 2.12 13.82
C LEU A 383 14.20 2.45 13.72
N GLU A 384 13.83 3.69 13.96
CA GLU A 384 12.54 4.32 13.61
C GLU A 384 12.83 5.67 12.94
N TYR A 385 11.80 6.29 12.36
CA TYR A 385 11.91 7.56 11.62
C TYR A 385 12.92 7.50 10.46
N HIS A 386 13.04 6.35 9.82
CA HIS A 386 14.04 6.06 8.80
C HIS A 386 13.89 6.90 7.51
N ILE A 387 12.79 7.64 7.34
CA ILE A 387 12.70 8.72 6.34
C ILE A 387 13.83 9.75 6.51
N GLY A 388 14.42 9.85 7.71
CA GLY A 388 15.58 10.66 8.01
C GLY A 388 16.77 10.36 7.10
N TYR A 389 16.96 9.12 6.66
CA TYR A 389 17.98 8.80 5.66
C TYR A 389 17.76 9.59 4.37
N TRP A 390 16.51 9.58 3.86
CA TRP A 390 16.17 10.29 2.64
C TRP A 390 16.36 11.80 2.77
N ILE A 391 15.99 12.41 3.90
CA ILE A 391 16.13 13.86 4.14
C ILE A 391 17.59 14.28 4.29
N LEU A 392 18.45 13.37 4.76
CA LEU A 392 19.91 13.61 4.92
C LEU A 392 20.72 13.23 3.68
N ASP A 393 20.11 12.75 2.60
CA ASP A 393 20.80 12.18 1.43
C ASP A 393 21.74 11.01 1.78
N LYS A 394 21.31 10.19 2.75
CA LYS A 394 22.05 9.01 3.22
C LYS A 394 21.28 7.74 2.90
N ARG A 395 21.97 6.62 2.90
CA ARG A 395 21.37 5.29 2.74
C ARG A 395 21.39 4.55 4.06
N PRO A 396 20.42 3.64 4.28
CA PRO A 396 20.52 2.66 5.35
C PRO A 396 21.85 1.91 5.29
N PRO A 397 22.51 1.68 6.43
CA PRO A 397 23.85 1.06 6.47
C PRO A 397 23.84 -0.41 6.04
N THR A 398 22.71 -1.11 6.12
CA THR A 398 22.53 -2.47 5.62
C THR A 398 21.13 -2.66 5.03
N MET A 399 20.95 -3.70 4.22
CA MET A 399 19.65 -4.06 3.66
C MET A 399 18.61 -4.38 4.76
N ALA A 400 19.05 -4.90 5.91
CA ALA A 400 18.18 -5.26 7.01
C ALA A 400 17.54 -4.05 7.69
N VAL A 401 18.12 -2.86 7.58
CA VAL A 401 17.56 -1.63 8.17
C VAL A 401 16.87 -0.73 7.15
N THR A 402 16.68 -1.20 5.93
CA THR A 402 15.84 -0.50 4.94
C THR A 402 14.40 -0.37 5.45
N HIS A 403 13.85 -1.45 5.98
CA HIS A 403 12.61 -1.44 6.76
C HIS A 403 12.93 -1.97 8.16
N PRO A 404 12.64 -1.24 9.23
CA PRO A 404 13.05 -1.60 10.60
C PRO A 404 12.68 -3.03 11.03
N SER A 405 11.51 -3.52 10.58
CA SER A 405 11.07 -4.87 10.94
C SER A 405 11.88 -6.01 10.32
N ASN A 406 12.71 -5.75 9.32
CA ASN A 406 13.55 -6.80 8.72
C ASN A 406 14.60 -7.30 9.69
N LEU A 407 15.06 -6.44 10.63
CA LEU A 407 16.05 -6.81 11.66
C LEU A 407 15.67 -7.96 12.59
N PHE A 408 14.39 -8.33 12.66
CA PHE A 408 13.95 -9.42 13.54
C PHE A 408 13.26 -10.57 12.79
N ARG A 409 13.31 -10.59 11.46
CA ARG A 409 12.70 -11.61 10.62
C ARG A 409 13.75 -12.58 10.07
N ASN A 410 14.31 -13.40 10.95
CA ASN A 410 15.38 -14.37 10.61
C ASN A 410 15.05 -15.22 9.37
N HIS A 411 13.80 -15.65 9.21
CA HIS A 411 13.33 -16.46 8.09
C HIS A 411 13.43 -15.78 6.73
N LEU A 412 13.59 -14.45 6.69
CA LEU A 412 13.77 -13.70 5.45
C LEU A 412 15.24 -13.45 5.09
N PHE A 413 16.17 -13.53 6.04
CA PHE A 413 17.60 -13.26 5.81
C PHE A 413 18.21 -14.04 4.65
N PRO A 414 17.89 -15.33 4.41
CA PRO A 414 18.44 -16.07 3.27
C PRO A 414 18.15 -15.46 1.89
N TYR A 415 17.14 -14.56 1.81
CA TYR A 415 16.74 -13.95 0.54
C TYR A 415 17.45 -12.63 0.23
N TYR A 416 18.06 -11.99 1.23
CA TYR A 416 18.68 -10.67 1.03
C TYR A 416 19.95 -10.40 1.84
N ASN A 417 20.27 -11.21 2.86
CA ASN A 417 21.38 -10.93 3.77
C ASN A 417 22.45 -12.02 3.72
N LYS A 418 23.72 -11.62 3.87
CA LYS A 418 24.85 -12.55 4.03
C LYS A 418 24.89 -13.16 5.44
N ARG A 419 24.37 -12.48 6.44
CA ARG A 419 24.26 -12.96 7.81
C ARG A 419 23.02 -13.80 7.99
N LYS A 420 23.07 -14.81 8.85
CA LYS A 420 22.02 -15.80 9.00
C LYS A 420 20.96 -15.41 10.02
N THR A 421 21.33 -14.60 11.01
CA THR A 421 20.45 -14.26 12.14
C THR A 421 20.39 -12.77 12.43
N ALA A 422 19.33 -12.35 13.07
CA ALA A 422 19.15 -10.98 13.56
C ALA A 422 20.24 -10.59 14.59
N GLN A 423 20.68 -11.54 15.40
CA GLN A 423 21.74 -11.31 16.38
C GLN A 423 23.09 -11.01 15.69
N GLU A 424 23.44 -11.79 14.67
CA GLU A 424 24.65 -11.54 13.87
C GLU A 424 24.57 -10.19 13.16
N GLU A 425 23.43 -9.85 12.57
CA GLU A 425 23.21 -8.56 11.90
C GLU A 425 23.33 -7.40 12.87
N LEU A 426 22.69 -7.49 14.03
CA LEU A 426 22.75 -6.47 15.08
C LEU A 426 24.19 -6.31 15.62
N SER A 427 24.91 -7.42 15.80
CA SER A 427 26.33 -7.36 16.18
C SER A 427 27.17 -6.67 15.11
N TYR A 428 26.98 -7.01 13.85
CA TYR A 428 27.69 -6.36 12.76
C TYR A 428 27.43 -4.84 12.72
N ILE A 429 26.18 -4.43 12.87
CA ILE A 429 25.81 -3.01 12.88
C ILE A 429 26.48 -2.29 14.06
N LEU A 430 26.38 -2.84 15.27
CA LEU A 430 26.84 -2.15 16.48
C LEU A 430 28.33 -2.32 16.77
N ASP A 431 28.95 -3.43 16.36
CA ASP A 431 30.37 -3.73 16.66
C ASP A 431 31.31 -3.37 15.52
N SER A 432 30.87 -3.61 14.26
CA SER A 432 31.72 -3.38 13.08
C SER A 432 31.42 -2.03 12.43
N LEU A 433 30.13 -1.71 12.16
CA LEU A 433 29.81 -0.42 11.55
C LEU A 433 29.85 0.73 12.56
N LYS A 434 29.53 0.47 13.82
CA LYS A 434 29.63 1.44 14.93
C LYS A 434 28.96 2.78 14.61
N PRO A 435 27.64 2.85 14.40
CA PRO A 435 26.96 4.09 14.03
C PRO A 435 27.31 5.22 14.99
N ALA A 436 27.68 6.38 14.45
CA ALA A 436 27.99 7.55 15.27
C ALA A 436 26.73 8.08 16.01
N VAL A 437 25.57 7.93 15.37
CA VAL A 437 24.27 8.32 15.92
C VAL A 437 23.29 7.17 15.74
N ILE A 438 22.52 6.87 16.79
CA ILE A 438 21.40 5.91 16.74
C ILE A 438 20.10 6.61 17.13
N VAL A 439 19.05 6.42 16.34
CA VAL A 439 17.73 6.99 16.56
C VAL A 439 16.72 5.87 16.83
N ILE A 440 16.02 5.95 17.95
CA ILE A 440 14.98 4.99 18.34
C ILE A 440 13.72 5.72 18.85
N ASP A 441 12.55 5.07 18.77
CA ASP A 441 11.38 5.51 19.53
C ASP A 441 11.60 5.14 21.02
N HIS A 442 11.59 6.12 21.89
CA HIS A 442 11.91 5.96 23.31
C HIS A 442 10.89 5.07 24.05
N LYS A 443 9.64 5.03 23.59
CA LYS A 443 8.56 4.23 24.22
C LYS A 443 8.33 2.90 23.52
N ASN A 444 8.51 2.85 22.21
CA ASN A 444 8.13 1.75 21.34
C ASN A 444 9.29 1.29 20.44
N SER A 445 10.47 1.08 21.03
CA SER A 445 11.60 0.52 20.29
C SER A 445 11.23 -0.78 19.58
N ILE A 446 11.73 -0.96 18.35
CA ILE A 446 11.50 -2.18 17.56
C ILE A 446 11.96 -3.47 18.24
N PHE A 447 12.87 -3.38 19.22
CA PHE A 447 13.37 -4.53 19.97
C PHE A 447 12.55 -4.85 21.22
N LYS A 448 11.64 -3.99 21.66
CA LYS A 448 10.83 -4.18 22.86
C LYS A 448 10.05 -5.50 22.81
N GLY A 449 10.18 -6.32 23.86
CA GLY A 449 9.54 -7.61 23.94
C GLY A 449 10.14 -8.71 23.07
N ARG A 450 11.37 -8.51 22.51
CA ARG A 450 12.04 -9.47 21.60
C ARG A 450 13.17 -10.27 22.28
N GLY A 451 13.08 -10.47 23.58
CA GLY A 451 13.97 -11.35 24.36
C GLY A 451 15.46 -11.09 24.11
N VAL A 452 16.14 -12.06 23.49
CA VAL A 452 17.60 -12.00 23.26
C VAL A 452 18.05 -10.76 22.47
N LEU A 453 17.29 -10.33 21.46
CA LEU A 453 17.62 -9.14 20.68
C LEU A 453 17.54 -7.86 21.51
N GLU A 454 16.51 -7.75 22.34
CA GLU A 454 16.36 -6.60 23.24
C GLU A 454 17.50 -6.55 24.25
N THR A 455 17.83 -7.69 24.88
CA THR A 455 18.93 -7.79 25.84
C THR A 455 20.27 -7.44 25.20
N GLN A 456 20.55 -7.97 24.02
CA GLN A 456 21.77 -7.69 23.26
C GLN A 456 21.88 -6.21 22.89
N PHE A 457 20.80 -5.62 22.36
CA PHE A 457 20.74 -4.22 22.00
C PHE A 457 20.98 -3.33 23.21
N THR A 458 20.21 -3.54 24.29
CA THR A 458 20.31 -2.75 25.52
C THR A 458 21.70 -2.82 26.14
N LYS A 459 22.32 -4.01 26.20
CA LYS A 459 23.67 -4.19 26.71
C LYS A 459 24.70 -3.39 25.89
N LYS A 460 24.63 -3.47 24.55
CA LYS A 460 25.57 -2.74 23.69
C LYS A 460 25.35 -1.23 23.73
N MET A 461 24.08 -0.79 23.84
CA MET A 461 23.76 0.62 23.99
C MET A 461 24.32 1.19 25.29
N SER A 462 24.15 0.50 26.43
CA SER A 462 24.66 0.98 27.72
C SER A 462 26.21 1.03 27.80
N GLN A 463 26.90 0.19 27.02
CA GLN A 463 28.36 0.11 27.02
C GLN A 463 29.05 1.13 26.09
N ARG A 464 28.38 1.53 25.00
CA ARG A 464 29.03 2.26 23.90
C ARG A 464 28.37 3.56 23.50
N TYR A 465 27.17 3.82 23.99
CA TYR A 465 26.39 4.98 23.58
C TYR A 465 25.89 5.77 24.79
N THR A 466 25.87 7.08 24.65
CA THR A 466 25.24 7.98 25.62
C THR A 466 24.01 8.64 25.01
N LYS A 467 23.03 8.98 25.83
CA LYS A 467 21.87 9.77 25.41
C LYS A 467 22.31 11.16 25.03
N ASP A 468 21.96 11.60 23.83
CA ASP A 468 22.22 12.97 23.34
C ASP A 468 21.00 13.87 23.62
N THR A 469 19.88 13.64 22.93
CA THR A 469 18.68 14.46 23.05
C THR A 469 17.41 13.65 22.78
N LEU A 470 16.28 14.20 23.25
CA LEU A 470 14.95 13.68 22.95
C LEU A 470 14.22 14.70 22.06
N ILE A 471 13.81 14.28 20.86
CA ILE A 471 13.04 15.07 19.91
C ILE A 471 11.68 14.39 19.73
N GLY A 472 10.59 15.00 20.23
CA GLY A 472 9.28 14.34 20.25
C GLY A 472 9.33 12.99 20.99
N LYS A 473 9.10 11.90 20.25
CA LYS A 473 9.21 10.52 20.77
C LYS A 473 10.56 9.86 20.44
N ALA A 474 11.39 10.51 19.65
CA ALA A 474 12.67 9.96 19.21
C ALA A 474 13.79 10.28 20.20
N GLN A 475 14.41 9.24 20.77
CA GLN A 475 15.63 9.35 21.54
C GLN A 475 16.84 9.15 20.63
N LEU A 476 17.71 10.14 20.63
CA LEU A 476 19.00 10.10 19.94
C LEU A 476 20.07 9.63 20.92
N TYR A 477 20.95 8.77 20.41
CA TYR A 477 22.13 8.31 21.12
C TYR A 477 23.37 8.63 20.28
N GLN A 478 24.46 8.97 20.95
CA GLN A 478 25.75 9.23 20.35
C GLN A 478 26.76 8.19 20.85
N ILE A 479 27.65 7.75 19.99
CA ILE A 479 28.73 6.85 20.35
C ILE A 479 29.67 7.55 21.34
N LEU A 480 30.07 6.84 22.40
CA LEU A 480 31.05 7.33 23.36
C LEU A 480 32.45 7.47 22.65
N PRO A 481 33.21 8.53 22.97
CA PRO A 481 34.58 8.58 22.51
C PRO A 481 35.34 7.34 22.99
N PHE A 482 36.11 6.72 22.13
CA PHE A 482 36.95 5.62 22.57
C PHE A 482 37.96 6.20 23.62
N SER A 483 37.86 5.71 24.87
CA SER A 483 39.01 5.88 25.78
C SER A 483 40.23 5.24 25.12
N LYS A 484 41.19 6.07 24.77
CA LYS A 484 42.46 5.63 24.23
C LYS A 484 43.18 4.71 25.22
#